data_105b44a6811734e6fe30f07e923672d7
#
_entry.id   105b44a6811734e6fe30f07e923672d7
#
_cell.length_a   1.000
_cell.length_b   1.000
_cell.length_c   1.000
_cell.angle_alpha   90.00
_cell.angle_beta   90.00
_cell.angle_gamma   90.00
#
_symmetry.space_group_name_H-M   'P 1'
#
loop_
_entity.id
_entity.type
_entity.pdbx_description
1 polymer ?
#
loop_
_entity_poly.entity_id
_entity_poly.type
_entity_poly.pdbx_seq_one_letter_code
_entity_poly.pdbx_strand_id
1 'polypeptide(L)'
;MATTTKTQAPMSELSKTVREKHKEYILPATILYYEEPLVLTEGKGMRIKDADGNEYLDFFGGILTVSVGHANEKVNAAVRAQISRLSHVSTLYPTLPVVELAEKLARLTPGRLQQSFLATSGTEADETAVMLAQLHTGASEIVALRHGYSGRSMLAQSLTAVSTWRPLPTQVPGIKHAVSPYCYRCPLKLTYPSCGVACAKDIEELIRTTTTGRIAGFLAETIQGVGGFITPPPEYFEIAVGIIRKYGGVFICDEVQTGFGRTGGKFWGIEHYGVEPDIMTMAKGIANGLPLGACIATPEIAASLKALTISTFGGNPVACAAANATIDIIEEEDLSDNAERMGRILRDGFEELKRRFPRNIGDVRGMGLMQAIELVEDETAGNRTPNKVMTNRVFEETRKRGLLVGKSGLEGNVFRVAPALNVGRSDVEEALAIIRESFEAAGAR
;
A
#
# COMPACT_ATOMS: atom_id res chain seq x y z
N MET A 1 6.23 -25.48 -20.27
CA MET A 1 5.66 -25.10 -21.59
C MET A 1 5.99 -23.65 -21.81
N ALA A 2 6.52 -23.26 -22.97
CA ALA A 2 6.77 -21.85 -23.25
C ALA A 2 5.42 -21.13 -23.38
N THR A 3 5.20 -20.09 -22.60
CA THR A 3 4.02 -19.23 -22.76
C THR A 3 4.27 -18.38 -24.01
N THR A 4 3.65 -18.77 -25.13
CA THR A 4 3.70 -17.99 -26.37
C THR A 4 3.16 -16.59 -26.10
N THR A 5 3.83 -15.57 -26.61
CA THR A 5 3.31 -14.18 -26.66
C THR A 5 1.89 -14.25 -27.19
N LYS A 6 0.88 -13.92 -26.36
CA LYS A 6 -0.51 -13.91 -26.83
C LYS A 6 -0.61 -12.82 -27.90
N THR A 7 -1.08 -13.17 -29.08
CA THR A 7 -1.41 -12.16 -30.11
C THR A 7 -2.51 -11.27 -29.51
N GLN A 8 -2.17 -10.01 -29.25
CA GLN A 8 -3.15 -9.06 -28.73
C GLN A 8 -4.22 -8.79 -29.80
N ALA A 9 -5.47 -8.72 -29.38
CA ALA A 9 -6.57 -8.36 -30.26
C ALA A 9 -6.37 -6.92 -30.79
N PRO A 10 -6.87 -6.60 -32.00
CA PRO A 10 -6.83 -5.24 -32.52
C PRO A 10 -7.64 -4.30 -31.63
N MET A 11 -7.20 -3.05 -31.53
CA MET A 11 -7.87 -2.01 -30.73
C MET A 11 -9.32 -1.81 -31.19
N SER A 12 -10.25 -1.97 -30.28
CA SER A 12 -11.69 -1.77 -30.51
C SER A 12 -12.06 -0.28 -30.62
N GLU A 13 -13.20 0.03 -31.22
CA GLU A 13 -13.74 1.39 -31.25
C GLU A 13 -14.02 1.91 -29.83
N LEU A 14 -14.42 1.04 -28.91
CA LEU A 14 -14.60 1.39 -27.51
C LEU A 14 -13.28 1.86 -26.87
N SER A 15 -12.20 1.12 -27.06
CA SER A 15 -10.89 1.49 -26.56
C SER A 15 -10.42 2.84 -27.10
N LYS A 16 -10.59 3.10 -28.39
CA LYS A 16 -10.26 4.39 -29.01
C LYS A 16 -11.05 5.52 -28.36
N THR A 17 -12.37 5.39 -28.33
CA THR A 17 -13.28 6.40 -27.75
C THR A 17 -12.97 6.72 -26.31
N VAL A 18 -12.71 5.70 -25.47
CA VAL A 18 -12.39 5.89 -24.05
C VAL A 18 -11.05 6.62 -23.88
N ARG A 19 -10.01 6.25 -24.65
CA ARG A 19 -8.70 6.90 -24.60
C ARG A 19 -8.76 8.36 -25.06
N GLU A 20 -9.51 8.66 -26.13
CA GLU A 20 -9.72 10.03 -26.62
C GLU A 20 -10.41 10.89 -25.56
N LYS A 21 -11.52 10.40 -25.00
CA LYS A 21 -12.24 11.11 -23.92
C LYS A 21 -11.41 11.26 -22.65
N HIS A 22 -10.62 10.25 -22.29
CA HIS A 22 -9.73 10.36 -21.15
C HIS A 22 -8.71 11.48 -21.35
N LYS A 23 -8.11 11.57 -22.55
CA LYS A 23 -7.15 12.63 -22.90
C LYS A 23 -7.80 14.02 -22.89
N GLU A 24 -9.06 14.13 -23.30
CA GLU A 24 -9.79 15.39 -23.41
C GLU A 24 -10.32 15.89 -22.06
N TYR A 25 -10.88 14.98 -21.22
CA TYR A 25 -11.65 15.38 -20.04
C TYR A 25 -10.99 15.08 -18.69
N ILE A 26 -9.94 14.28 -18.65
CA ILE A 26 -9.23 13.94 -17.39
C ILE A 26 -7.93 14.73 -17.30
N LEU A 27 -7.57 15.16 -16.09
CA LEU A 27 -6.33 15.92 -15.85
C LEU A 27 -5.13 15.17 -16.45
N PRO A 28 -4.29 15.84 -17.27
CA PRO A 28 -3.14 15.21 -17.96
C PRO A 28 -2.12 14.57 -17.00
N ALA A 29 -2.04 15.06 -15.76
CA ALA A 29 -1.17 14.51 -14.71
C ALA A 29 -1.67 13.19 -14.12
N THR A 30 -2.88 12.73 -14.48
CA THR A 30 -3.38 11.41 -14.04
C THR A 30 -2.58 10.31 -14.70
N ILE A 31 -1.84 9.54 -13.88
CA ILE A 31 -0.94 8.50 -14.37
C ILE A 31 -1.75 7.37 -15.00
N LEU A 32 -1.38 7.01 -16.23
CA LEU A 32 -1.77 5.78 -16.87
C LEU A 32 -0.58 4.82 -16.92
N TYR A 33 -0.85 3.54 -16.75
CA TYR A 33 0.13 2.48 -16.94
C TYR A 33 0.18 2.09 -18.41
N TYR A 34 1.38 1.66 -18.82
CA TYR A 34 1.73 1.18 -20.15
C TYR A 34 1.78 2.28 -21.24
N GLU A 35 2.60 2.04 -22.26
CA GLU A 35 2.71 2.92 -23.43
C GLU A 35 1.37 3.03 -24.16
N GLU A 36 0.67 1.88 -24.27
CA GLU A 36 -0.71 1.80 -24.73
C GLU A 36 -1.64 1.51 -23.56
N PRO A 37 -2.32 2.54 -23.00
CA PRO A 37 -3.19 2.36 -21.84
C PRO A 37 -4.32 1.35 -22.08
N LEU A 38 -4.52 0.46 -21.12
CA LEU A 38 -5.59 -0.53 -21.18
C LEU A 38 -6.94 0.09 -20.78
N VAL A 39 -7.98 -0.28 -21.49
CA VAL A 39 -9.37 0.09 -21.16
C VAL A 39 -10.05 -1.14 -20.56
N LEU A 40 -9.96 -1.26 -19.23
CA LEU A 40 -10.50 -2.41 -18.49
C LEU A 40 -12.02 -2.33 -18.36
N THR A 41 -12.73 -3.44 -18.57
CA THR A 41 -14.21 -3.49 -18.60
C THR A 41 -14.79 -4.52 -17.64
N GLU A 42 -14.09 -5.63 -17.39
CA GLU A 42 -14.60 -6.72 -16.57
C GLU A 42 -13.52 -7.27 -15.64
N GLY A 43 -13.92 -7.84 -14.51
CA GLY A 43 -13.02 -8.54 -13.61
C GLY A 43 -13.73 -9.65 -12.85
N LYS A 44 -13.06 -10.79 -12.66
CA LYS A 44 -13.55 -11.90 -11.84
C LYS A 44 -12.37 -12.66 -11.21
N GLY A 45 -12.37 -12.80 -9.88
CA GLY A 45 -11.26 -13.45 -9.17
C GLY A 45 -9.92 -12.78 -9.44
N MET A 46 -8.95 -13.50 -9.96
CA MET A 46 -7.62 -13.00 -10.34
C MET A 46 -7.55 -12.43 -11.77
N ARG A 47 -8.61 -12.50 -12.56
CA ARG A 47 -8.59 -12.14 -13.97
C ARG A 47 -9.38 -10.85 -14.23
N ILE A 48 -8.84 -10.04 -15.15
CA ILE A 48 -9.52 -8.85 -15.67
C ILE A 48 -9.44 -8.84 -17.19
N LYS A 49 -10.42 -8.19 -17.85
CA LYS A 49 -10.48 -8.08 -19.30
C LYS A 49 -10.50 -6.62 -19.74
N ASP A 50 -9.87 -6.36 -20.88
CA ASP A 50 -9.99 -5.08 -21.55
C ASP A 50 -11.12 -5.05 -22.60
N ALA A 51 -11.38 -3.85 -23.11
CA ALA A 51 -12.39 -3.62 -24.16
C ALA A 51 -12.02 -4.23 -25.52
N ASP A 52 -10.78 -4.67 -25.68
CA ASP A 52 -10.28 -5.32 -26.88
C ASP A 52 -10.42 -6.85 -26.81
N GLY A 53 -10.91 -7.38 -25.66
CA GLY A 53 -11.12 -8.81 -25.42
C GLY A 53 -9.92 -9.56 -24.88
N ASN A 54 -8.82 -8.87 -24.56
CA ASN A 54 -7.66 -9.52 -23.93
C ASN A 54 -7.94 -9.74 -22.43
N GLU A 55 -7.44 -10.87 -21.93
CA GLU A 55 -7.53 -11.24 -20.52
C GLU A 55 -6.14 -11.19 -19.85
N TYR A 56 -6.13 -10.65 -18.65
CA TYR A 56 -4.93 -10.45 -17.85
C TYR A 56 -5.09 -11.06 -16.46
N LEU A 57 -4.03 -11.67 -15.97
CA LEU A 57 -3.86 -12.03 -14.57
C LEU A 57 -3.47 -10.76 -13.80
N ASP A 58 -4.28 -10.33 -12.82
CA ASP A 58 -4.04 -9.09 -12.08
C ASP A 58 -3.23 -9.36 -10.80
N PHE A 59 -1.95 -9.04 -10.85
CA PHE A 59 -1.03 -9.13 -9.72
C PHE A 59 -0.67 -7.75 -9.13
N PHE A 60 -1.62 -6.80 -9.26
CA PHE A 60 -1.50 -5.49 -8.61
C PHE A 60 -2.78 -5.07 -7.87
N GLY A 61 -3.93 -5.68 -8.18
CA GLY A 61 -5.17 -5.56 -7.45
C GLY A 61 -5.69 -4.12 -7.31
N GLY A 62 -5.57 -3.27 -8.34
CA GLY A 62 -5.98 -1.86 -8.25
C GLY A 62 -5.20 -1.09 -7.17
N ILE A 63 -3.89 -1.33 -7.05
CA ILE A 63 -2.98 -0.81 -6.01
C ILE A 63 -3.30 -1.43 -4.64
N LEU A 64 -3.21 -2.77 -4.53
CA LEU A 64 -3.42 -3.51 -3.28
C LEU A 64 -4.83 -3.31 -2.66
N THR A 65 -5.82 -3.01 -3.50
CA THR A 65 -7.17 -2.65 -3.06
C THR A 65 -8.14 -3.83 -3.15
N VAL A 66 -8.06 -4.61 -4.23
CA VAL A 66 -8.88 -5.81 -4.43
C VAL A 66 -8.29 -6.95 -3.59
N SER A 67 -8.79 -7.09 -2.36
CA SER A 67 -8.23 -8.05 -1.38
C SER A 67 -8.73 -9.48 -1.57
N VAL A 68 -10.02 -9.64 -1.92
CA VAL A 68 -10.68 -10.96 -2.01
C VAL A 68 -11.11 -11.32 -3.43
N GLY A 69 -10.42 -10.73 -4.42
CA GLY A 69 -10.67 -10.96 -5.85
C GLY A 69 -11.72 -10.04 -6.45
N HIS A 70 -11.62 -9.83 -7.78
CA HIS A 70 -12.58 -9.04 -8.54
C HIS A 70 -13.96 -9.69 -8.52
N ALA A 71 -15.01 -8.85 -8.44
CA ALA A 71 -16.42 -9.26 -8.45
C ALA A 71 -16.74 -10.41 -7.48
N ASN A 72 -16.15 -10.39 -6.27
CA ASN A 72 -16.43 -11.37 -5.24
C ASN A 72 -17.91 -11.37 -4.89
N GLU A 73 -18.57 -12.55 -4.98
CA GLU A 73 -20.03 -12.64 -4.88
C GLU A 73 -20.55 -12.34 -3.47
N LYS A 74 -19.83 -12.71 -2.40
CA LYS A 74 -20.22 -12.36 -1.02
C LYS A 74 -20.22 -10.85 -0.81
N VAL A 75 -19.16 -10.16 -1.28
CA VAL A 75 -19.05 -8.68 -1.21
C VAL A 75 -20.18 -8.04 -2.05
N ASN A 76 -20.36 -8.50 -3.30
CA ASN A 76 -21.40 -7.97 -4.19
C ASN A 76 -22.80 -8.17 -3.63
N ALA A 77 -23.08 -9.31 -3.01
CA ALA A 77 -24.37 -9.60 -2.37
C ALA A 77 -24.62 -8.63 -1.20
N ALA A 78 -23.64 -8.40 -0.33
CA ALA A 78 -23.74 -7.46 0.78
C ALA A 78 -24.01 -6.02 0.27
N VAL A 79 -23.29 -5.60 -0.77
CA VAL A 79 -23.49 -4.28 -1.42
C VAL A 79 -24.91 -4.16 -1.99
N ARG A 80 -25.39 -5.15 -2.78
CA ARG A 80 -26.75 -5.15 -3.35
C ARG A 80 -27.82 -5.11 -2.26
N ALA A 81 -27.66 -5.89 -1.21
CA ALA A 81 -28.61 -5.91 -0.09
C ALA A 81 -28.65 -4.54 0.61
N GLN A 82 -27.49 -3.94 0.89
CA GLN A 82 -27.42 -2.67 1.60
C GLN A 82 -27.94 -1.49 0.75
N ILE A 83 -27.56 -1.40 -0.51
CA ILE A 83 -28.01 -0.30 -1.39
C ILE A 83 -29.51 -0.33 -1.62
N SER A 84 -30.15 -1.54 -1.61
CA SER A 84 -31.59 -1.70 -1.72
C SER A 84 -32.35 -1.28 -0.46
N ARG A 85 -31.68 -1.14 0.69
CA ARG A 85 -32.28 -0.74 1.98
C ARG A 85 -32.00 0.72 2.30
N LEU A 86 -30.73 1.12 2.24
CA LEU A 86 -30.28 2.47 2.63
C LEU A 86 -28.91 2.74 2.04
N SER A 87 -28.81 3.66 1.10
CA SER A 87 -27.57 3.98 0.39
C SER A 87 -26.71 5.02 1.11
N HIS A 88 -27.32 5.99 1.82
CA HIS A 88 -26.58 7.10 2.43
C HIS A 88 -27.38 7.83 3.51
N VAL A 89 -26.73 8.21 4.63
CA VAL A 89 -27.29 9.08 5.69
C VAL A 89 -26.24 9.97 6.38
N SER A 90 -24.99 9.93 5.99
CA SER A 90 -23.82 10.54 6.66
C SER A 90 -23.58 10.02 8.09
N THR A 91 -22.55 10.54 8.75
CA THR A 91 -22.24 10.22 10.16
C THR A 91 -23.20 10.85 11.16
N LEU A 92 -24.21 11.60 10.71
CA LEU A 92 -25.23 12.20 11.58
C LEU A 92 -26.17 11.14 12.19
N TYR A 93 -26.28 9.98 11.58
CA TYR A 93 -27.15 8.90 12.04
C TYR A 93 -26.34 7.60 12.15
N PRO A 94 -26.41 6.91 13.30
CA PRO A 94 -25.79 5.60 13.44
C PRO A 94 -26.50 4.58 12.53
N THR A 95 -25.71 3.74 11.88
CA THR A 95 -26.26 2.63 11.05
C THR A 95 -25.58 1.32 11.45
N LEU A 96 -26.29 0.21 11.31
CA LEU A 96 -25.78 -1.10 11.70
C LEU A 96 -24.46 -1.46 11.01
N PRO A 97 -24.27 -1.32 9.66
CA PRO A 97 -23.02 -1.65 9.03
C PRO A 97 -21.82 -0.84 9.55
N VAL A 98 -22.03 0.40 10.00
CA VAL A 98 -20.99 1.27 10.55
C VAL A 98 -20.51 0.77 11.90
N VAL A 99 -21.44 0.47 12.81
CA VAL A 99 -21.07 0.03 14.18
C VAL A 99 -20.49 -1.38 14.18
N GLU A 100 -21.01 -2.27 13.33
CA GLU A 100 -20.42 -3.62 13.12
C GLU A 100 -18.99 -3.53 12.59
N LEU A 101 -18.72 -2.64 11.63
CA LEU A 101 -17.36 -2.43 11.14
C LEU A 101 -16.44 -1.88 12.22
N ALA A 102 -16.90 -0.87 12.97
CA ALA A 102 -16.11 -0.27 14.05
C ALA A 102 -15.78 -1.30 15.15
N GLU A 103 -16.73 -2.16 15.50
CA GLU A 103 -16.54 -3.26 16.45
C GLU A 103 -15.50 -4.29 15.93
N LYS A 104 -15.62 -4.70 14.64
CA LYS A 104 -14.64 -5.60 14.01
C LYS A 104 -13.24 -5.01 14.02
N LEU A 105 -13.09 -3.73 13.64
CA LEU A 105 -11.80 -3.05 13.66
C LEU A 105 -11.21 -3.00 15.07
N ALA A 106 -12.01 -2.66 16.09
CA ALA A 106 -11.55 -2.67 17.49
C ALA A 106 -11.11 -4.07 17.97
N ARG A 107 -11.83 -5.12 17.55
CA ARG A 107 -11.48 -6.52 17.89
C ARG A 107 -10.20 -6.99 17.22
N LEU A 108 -9.95 -6.56 15.96
CA LEU A 108 -8.86 -7.07 15.13
C LEU A 108 -7.56 -6.27 15.29
N THR A 109 -7.63 -5.00 15.69
CA THR A 109 -6.42 -4.17 15.83
C THR A 109 -5.65 -4.49 17.11
N PRO A 110 -4.30 -4.40 17.07
CA PRO A 110 -3.46 -4.70 18.23
C PRO A 110 -3.56 -3.62 19.30
N GLY A 111 -3.24 -4.01 20.54
CA GLY A 111 -3.16 -3.12 21.68
C GLY A 111 -4.51 -2.61 22.15
N ARG A 112 -4.62 -1.29 22.39
CA ARG A 112 -5.81 -0.65 23.00
C ARG A 112 -6.61 0.20 22.01
N LEU A 113 -6.43 0.00 20.72
CA LEU A 113 -7.19 0.70 19.67
C LEU A 113 -8.67 0.31 19.74
N GLN A 114 -9.56 1.31 19.79
CA GLN A 114 -10.97 1.04 20.06
C GLN A 114 -11.96 1.95 19.34
N GLN A 115 -11.64 3.23 19.17
CA GLN A 115 -12.60 4.19 18.63
C GLN A 115 -12.21 4.63 17.23
N SER A 116 -13.12 4.38 16.28
CA SER A 116 -12.90 4.63 14.86
C SER A 116 -13.61 5.90 14.38
N PHE A 117 -12.92 6.65 13.51
CA PHE A 117 -13.55 7.63 12.62
C PHE A 117 -13.43 7.11 11.19
N LEU A 118 -14.58 6.95 10.52
CA LEU A 118 -14.62 6.45 9.14
C LEU A 118 -14.59 7.62 8.15
N ALA A 119 -13.80 7.45 7.09
CA ALA A 119 -13.53 8.42 6.05
C ALA A 119 -13.71 7.77 4.66
N THR A 120 -13.36 8.46 3.58
CA THR A 120 -13.49 7.91 2.22
C THR A 120 -12.16 7.49 1.60
N SER A 121 -11.05 7.80 2.24
CA SER A 121 -9.71 7.55 1.71
C SER A 121 -8.64 7.43 2.81
N GLY A 122 -7.48 6.86 2.46
CA GLY A 122 -6.30 6.87 3.33
C GLY A 122 -5.81 8.29 3.62
N THR A 123 -5.93 9.22 2.66
CA THR A 123 -5.60 10.64 2.88
C THR A 123 -6.38 11.23 4.04
N GLU A 124 -7.70 11.06 4.07
CA GLU A 124 -8.54 11.57 5.16
C GLU A 124 -8.30 10.84 6.48
N ALA A 125 -7.96 9.54 6.42
CA ALA A 125 -7.59 8.77 7.61
C ALA A 125 -6.30 9.30 8.24
N ASP A 126 -5.26 9.56 7.44
CA ASP A 126 -3.98 10.11 7.91
C ASP A 126 -4.14 11.55 8.43
N GLU A 127 -4.96 12.38 7.78
CA GLU A 127 -5.29 13.73 8.27
C GLU A 127 -5.98 13.68 9.64
N THR A 128 -6.93 12.76 9.81
CA THR A 128 -7.62 12.55 11.09
C THR A 128 -6.63 12.08 12.16
N ALA A 129 -5.74 11.16 11.83
CA ALA A 129 -4.74 10.63 12.76
C ALA A 129 -3.76 11.71 13.23
N VAL A 130 -3.26 12.56 12.31
CA VAL A 130 -2.38 13.68 12.65
C VAL A 130 -3.09 14.71 13.51
N MET A 131 -4.34 15.06 13.19
CA MET A 131 -5.16 15.95 14.00
C MET A 131 -5.34 15.41 15.43
N LEU A 132 -5.68 14.15 15.59
CA LEU A 132 -5.83 13.51 16.90
C LEU A 132 -4.51 13.52 17.68
N ALA A 133 -3.39 13.21 17.05
CA ALA A 133 -2.06 13.24 17.66
C ALA A 133 -1.72 14.64 18.19
N GLN A 134 -1.95 15.68 17.37
CA GLN A 134 -1.70 17.07 17.76
C GLN A 134 -2.60 17.53 18.92
N LEU A 135 -3.90 17.21 18.89
CA LEU A 135 -4.84 17.55 19.94
C LEU A 135 -4.51 16.83 21.26
N HIS A 136 -4.09 15.57 21.18
CA HIS A 136 -3.75 14.76 22.35
C HIS A 136 -2.48 15.25 23.06
N THR A 137 -1.43 15.49 22.30
CA THR A 137 -0.11 15.85 22.85
C THR A 137 0.07 17.35 23.11
N GLY A 138 -0.75 18.18 22.47
CA GLY A 138 -0.57 19.64 22.47
C GLY A 138 0.70 20.11 21.72
N ALA A 139 1.34 19.22 20.96
CA ALA A 139 2.46 19.53 20.09
C ALA A 139 2.00 19.58 18.62
N SER A 140 2.79 20.23 17.75
CA SER A 140 2.42 20.39 16.34
C SER A 140 3.30 19.57 15.38
N GLU A 141 4.46 19.12 15.82
CA GLU A 141 5.48 18.55 14.94
C GLU A 141 5.27 17.04 14.77
N ILE A 142 5.29 16.59 13.51
CA ILE A 142 5.14 15.19 13.10
C ILE A 142 6.43 14.73 12.44
N VAL A 143 6.93 13.58 12.87
CA VAL A 143 7.97 12.85 12.17
C VAL A 143 7.31 11.92 11.15
N ALA A 144 7.76 11.95 9.89
CA ALA A 144 7.39 11.02 8.83
C ALA A 144 8.66 10.38 8.24
N LEU A 145 8.52 9.38 7.38
CA LEU A 145 9.66 8.73 6.76
C LEU A 145 9.95 9.26 5.35
N ARG A 146 11.22 9.42 4.99
CA ARG A 146 11.63 9.53 3.58
C ARG A 146 11.10 8.32 2.81
N HIS A 147 10.78 8.50 1.53
CA HIS A 147 10.12 7.50 0.67
C HIS A 147 8.69 7.12 1.08
N GLY A 148 8.11 7.73 2.12
CA GLY A 148 6.72 7.52 2.53
C GLY A 148 5.72 8.20 1.60
N TYR A 149 4.47 7.73 1.62
CA TYR A 149 3.35 8.28 0.86
C TYR A 149 2.07 8.25 1.68
N SER A 150 1.47 9.41 1.94
CA SER A 150 0.26 9.56 2.77
C SER A 150 -0.95 10.12 2.01
N GLY A 151 -0.81 10.51 0.75
CA GLY A 151 -1.96 10.96 -0.04
C GLY A 151 -1.80 12.28 -0.76
N ARG A 152 -2.93 13.01 -0.99
CA ARG A 152 -3.00 14.13 -1.95
C ARG A 152 -3.48 15.47 -1.39
N SER A 153 -3.94 15.54 -0.14
CA SER A 153 -4.19 16.82 0.53
C SER A 153 -2.88 17.58 0.80
N MET A 154 -2.95 18.83 1.22
CA MET A 154 -1.75 19.61 1.54
C MET A 154 -0.92 18.96 2.65
N LEU A 155 -1.57 18.48 3.72
CA LEU A 155 -0.90 17.80 4.82
C LEU A 155 -0.33 16.45 4.35
N ALA A 156 -1.12 15.62 3.68
CA ALA A 156 -0.68 14.32 3.19
C ALA A 156 0.48 14.42 2.19
N GLN A 157 0.50 15.45 1.33
CA GLN A 157 1.66 15.73 0.46
C GLN A 157 2.88 16.23 1.25
N SER A 158 2.68 16.92 2.36
CA SER A 158 3.77 17.33 3.24
C SER A 158 4.37 16.14 3.99
N LEU A 159 3.56 15.15 4.38
CA LEU A 159 4.01 13.87 4.95
C LEU A 159 4.69 12.98 3.91
N THR A 160 4.22 13.01 2.66
CA THR A 160 4.84 12.26 1.54
C THR A 160 6.24 12.76 1.25
N ALA A 161 7.20 11.85 1.08
CA ALA A 161 8.61 12.20 0.83
C ALA A 161 9.18 11.54 -0.44
N VAL A 162 8.40 11.59 -1.51
CA VAL A 162 8.77 11.17 -2.87
C VAL A 162 8.48 12.35 -3.80
N SER A 163 9.50 12.98 -4.37
CA SER A 163 9.40 14.25 -5.10
C SER A 163 8.39 14.23 -6.24
N THR A 164 8.28 13.13 -6.97
CA THR A 164 7.34 12.95 -8.08
C THR A 164 5.86 13.01 -7.64
N TRP A 165 5.58 12.86 -6.35
CA TRP A 165 4.24 12.92 -5.75
C TRP A 165 3.98 14.19 -4.93
N ARG A 166 4.89 15.16 -4.97
CA ARG A 166 4.85 16.42 -4.22
C ARG A 166 4.82 17.63 -5.15
N PRO A 167 3.73 17.88 -5.88
CA PRO A 167 3.68 18.98 -6.86
C PRO A 167 3.55 20.37 -6.22
N LEU A 168 3.18 20.49 -4.93
CA LEU A 168 2.96 21.77 -4.27
C LEU A 168 4.29 22.45 -3.90
N PRO A 169 4.45 23.76 -4.20
CA PRO A 169 5.65 24.52 -3.85
C PRO A 169 5.78 24.82 -2.34
N THR A 170 4.65 24.77 -1.62
CA THR A 170 4.59 25.03 -0.17
C THR A 170 4.26 23.76 0.59
N GLN A 171 4.72 23.68 1.84
CA GLN A 171 4.49 22.55 2.72
C GLN A 171 3.76 23.03 3.99
N VAL A 172 3.01 22.13 4.62
CA VAL A 172 2.47 22.33 5.96
C VAL A 172 3.66 22.35 6.95
N PRO A 173 3.78 23.39 7.80
CA PRO A 173 4.86 23.48 8.79
C PRO A 173 4.81 22.33 9.79
N GLY A 174 5.96 22.01 10.40
CA GLY A 174 6.06 21.02 11.48
C GLY A 174 6.28 19.58 11.03
N ILE A 175 6.35 19.29 9.73
CA ILE A 175 6.66 17.94 9.24
C ILE A 175 8.18 17.77 9.12
N LYS A 176 8.71 16.69 9.72
CA LYS A 176 10.14 16.30 9.68
C LYS A 176 10.27 14.92 9.05
N HIS A 177 11.24 14.74 8.16
CA HIS A 177 11.42 13.47 7.46
C HIS A 177 12.67 12.75 7.96
N ALA A 178 12.45 11.69 8.76
CA ALA A 178 13.50 10.79 9.23
C ALA A 178 14.04 9.91 8.09
N VAL A 179 15.22 9.38 8.29
CA VAL A 179 15.86 8.43 7.37
C VAL A 179 15.02 7.16 7.23
N SER A 180 14.72 6.78 5.98
CA SER A 180 14.02 5.51 5.70
C SER A 180 14.89 4.30 6.04
N PRO A 181 14.33 3.20 6.57
CA PRO A 181 15.03 1.95 6.83
C PRO A 181 15.30 1.14 5.55
N TYR A 182 15.90 1.77 4.55
CA TYR A 182 16.17 1.19 3.24
C TYR A 182 17.55 0.54 3.20
N CYS A 183 17.69 -0.69 3.72
CA CYS A 183 18.96 -1.36 3.89
C CYS A 183 19.74 -1.54 2.57
N TYR A 184 19.08 -1.90 1.47
CA TYR A 184 19.75 -2.07 0.18
C TYR A 184 20.35 -0.76 -0.36
N ARG A 185 19.68 0.38 -0.14
CA ARG A 185 20.16 1.74 -0.49
C ARG A 185 20.30 2.61 0.75
N CYS A 186 21.01 2.12 1.76
CA CYS A 186 21.14 2.81 3.04
C CYS A 186 21.66 4.24 2.86
N PRO A 187 20.87 5.28 3.20
CA PRO A 187 21.31 6.67 3.05
C PRO A 187 22.50 7.02 3.94
N LEU A 188 22.69 6.29 5.05
CA LEU A 188 23.81 6.42 5.96
C LEU A 188 25.07 5.64 5.50
N LYS A 189 24.96 4.90 4.37
CA LYS A 189 26.05 4.07 3.82
C LYS A 189 26.57 3.01 4.81
N LEU A 190 25.69 2.51 5.66
CA LEU A 190 25.95 1.47 6.63
C LEU A 190 25.34 0.13 6.17
N THR A 191 25.78 -0.96 6.79
CA THR A 191 25.32 -2.32 6.48
C THR A 191 24.61 -2.93 7.68
N TYR A 192 23.40 -3.45 7.49
CA TYR A 192 22.68 -4.22 8.48
C TYR A 192 23.25 -5.66 8.56
N PRO A 193 23.35 -6.29 9.76
CA PRO A 193 22.94 -5.79 11.08
C PRO A 193 23.98 -4.95 11.82
N SER A 194 25.22 -4.82 11.32
CA SER A 194 26.34 -4.16 12.01
C SER A 194 26.11 -2.67 12.28
N CYS A 195 25.20 -2.01 11.53
CA CYS A 195 24.82 -0.62 11.77
C CYS A 195 23.99 -0.42 13.06
N GLY A 196 23.52 -1.48 13.70
CA GLY A 196 22.67 -1.40 14.89
C GLY A 196 21.42 -0.55 14.70
N VAL A 197 20.83 -0.61 13.50
CA VAL A 197 19.64 0.16 13.07
C VAL A 197 19.81 1.67 13.28
N ALA A 198 20.94 2.21 12.83
CA ALA A 198 21.31 3.63 13.00
C ALA A 198 20.23 4.58 12.43
N CYS A 199 19.51 4.20 11.39
CA CYS A 199 18.41 4.99 10.82
C CYS A 199 17.23 5.21 11.80
N ALA A 200 16.94 4.26 12.70
CA ALA A 200 15.94 4.45 13.75
C ALA A 200 16.49 5.36 14.86
N LYS A 201 17.76 5.21 15.23
CA LYS A 201 18.43 6.03 16.26
C LYS A 201 18.60 7.49 15.83
N ASP A 202 18.76 7.75 14.53
CA ASP A 202 18.85 9.09 13.93
C ASP A 202 17.59 9.94 14.18
N ILE A 203 16.45 9.32 14.46
CA ILE A 203 15.21 10.00 14.83
C ILE A 203 15.42 10.88 16.08
N GLU A 204 16.22 10.45 17.04
CA GLU A 204 16.51 11.24 18.23
C GLU A 204 17.29 12.53 17.90
N GLU A 205 18.29 12.43 17.03
CA GLU A 205 19.03 13.60 16.54
C GLU A 205 18.11 14.54 15.75
N LEU A 206 17.28 14.00 14.86
CA LEU A 206 16.30 14.78 14.11
C LEU A 206 15.38 15.58 15.05
N ILE A 207 14.83 14.96 16.11
CA ILE A 207 13.95 15.63 17.06
C ILE A 207 14.71 16.73 17.80
N ARG A 208 15.90 16.45 18.33
CA ARG A 208 16.67 17.38 19.13
C ARG A 208 17.18 18.60 18.38
N THR A 209 17.41 18.47 17.07
CA THR A 209 18.04 19.52 16.26
C THR A 209 17.07 20.28 15.38
N THR A 210 15.90 19.71 15.05
CA THR A 210 14.98 20.30 14.07
C THR A 210 13.56 20.55 14.60
N THR A 211 13.31 20.25 15.88
CA THR A 211 12.02 20.45 16.54
C THR A 211 12.19 21.24 17.84
N THR A 212 11.07 21.50 18.53
CA THR A 212 11.08 22.12 19.86
C THR A 212 11.49 21.13 20.97
N GLY A 213 11.81 19.89 20.64
CA GLY A 213 12.05 18.82 21.60
C GLY A 213 10.78 18.16 22.16
N ARG A 214 9.59 18.55 21.62
CA ARG A 214 8.30 17.92 21.86
C ARG A 214 7.63 17.69 20.51
N ILE A 215 7.13 16.49 20.28
CA ILE A 215 6.51 16.11 19.00
C ILE A 215 5.10 15.58 19.22
N ALA A 216 4.22 15.76 18.24
CA ALA A 216 2.89 15.21 18.26
C ALA A 216 2.90 13.71 17.95
N GLY A 217 3.69 13.27 16.99
CA GLY A 217 3.73 11.85 16.65
C GLY A 217 4.72 11.48 15.55
N PHE A 218 4.74 10.19 15.30
CA PHE A 218 5.45 9.56 14.20
C PHE A 218 4.46 8.82 13.32
N LEU A 219 4.34 9.22 12.05
CA LEU A 219 3.51 8.54 11.05
C LEU A 219 4.40 7.72 10.14
N ALA A 220 4.15 6.41 10.09
CA ALA A 220 4.94 5.51 9.26
C ALA A 220 4.13 4.34 8.70
N GLU A 221 4.32 4.07 7.40
CA GLU A 221 3.92 2.81 6.77
C GLU A 221 4.77 1.66 7.35
N THR A 222 4.17 0.54 7.67
CA THR A 222 4.89 -0.66 8.17
C THR A 222 5.86 -1.20 7.10
N ILE A 223 5.42 -1.20 5.85
CA ILE A 223 6.26 -1.39 4.65
C ILE A 223 5.95 -0.22 3.71
N GLN A 224 6.96 0.55 3.31
CA GLN A 224 6.74 1.72 2.48
C GLN A 224 6.35 1.34 1.06
N GLY A 225 5.06 1.50 0.75
CA GLY A 225 4.44 1.02 -0.48
C GLY A 225 4.98 1.72 -1.72
N VAL A 226 4.78 3.03 -1.85
CA VAL A 226 5.23 3.84 -2.99
C VAL A 226 6.76 3.93 -3.04
N GLY A 227 7.43 3.87 -1.90
CA GLY A 227 8.89 3.79 -1.79
C GLY A 227 9.50 2.56 -2.45
N GLY A 228 8.69 1.55 -2.78
CA GLY A 228 9.14 0.31 -3.44
C GLY A 228 9.16 -0.90 -2.52
N PHE A 229 8.16 -1.02 -1.68
CA PHE A 229 8.04 -2.07 -0.67
C PHE A 229 9.27 -2.16 0.25
N ILE A 230 9.75 -0.99 0.68
CA ILE A 230 10.87 -0.93 1.63
C ILE A 230 10.42 -1.58 2.93
N THR A 231 11.08 -2.68 3.27
CA THR A 231 10.78 -3.49 4.46
C THR A 231 11.83 -3.21 5.54
N PRO A 232 11.44 -2.65 6.68
CA PRO A 232 12.35 -2.34 7.78
C PRO A 232 12.99 -3.59 8.40
N PRO A 233 14.19 -3.48 9.01
CA PRO A 233 14.70 -4.51 9.90
C PRO A 233 13.76 -4.79 11.10
N PRO A 234 13.76 -5.99 11.67
CA PRO A 234 12.84 -6.37 12.75
C PRO A 234 12.82 -5.43 13.95
N GLU A 235 13.97 -4.86 14.31
CA GLU A 235 14.12 -4.00 15.49
C GLU A 235 13.76 -2.53 15.25
N TYR A 236 13.44 -2.16 13.99
CA TYR A 236 13.30 -0.76 13.61
C TYR A 236 12.21 -0.04 14.38
N PHE A 237 11.00 -0.61 14.41
CA PHE A 237 9.85 0.05 15.05
C PHE A 237 9.95 0.10 16.57
N GLU A 238 10.54 -0.93 17.21
CA GLU A 238 10.78 -0.91 18.65
C GLU A 238 11.68 0.28 19.04
N ILE A 239 12.79 0.48 18.33
CA ILE A 239 13.72 1.58 18.58
C ILE A 239 13.07 2.93 18.25
N ALA A 240 12.47 3.07 17.06
CA ALA A 240 11.87 4.31 16.61
C ALA A 240 10.74 4.77 17.54
N VAL A 241 9.79 3.89 17.84
CA VAL A 241 8.63 4.22 18.70
C VAL A 241 9.07 4.49 20.15
N GLY A 242 10.07 3.77 20.65
CA GLY A 242 10.68 4.07 21.95
C GLY A 242 11.22 5.50 22.03
N ILE A 243 11.90 5.98 21.00
CA ILE A 243 12.37 7.36 20.89
C ILE A 243 11.17 8.33 20.83
N ILE A 244 10.20 8.08 19.97
CA ILE A 244 9.01 8.94 19.81
C ILE A 244 8.29 9.15 21.14
N ARG A 245 8.04 8.08 21.88
CA ARG A 245 7.38 8.12 23.20
C ARG A 245 8.20 8.87 24.25
N LYS A 246 9.53 8.75 24.21
CA LYS A 246 10.45 9.53 25.06
C LYS A 246 10.28 11.04 24.89
N TYR A 247 9.94 11.49 23.67
CA TYR A 247 9.72 12.91 23.36
C TYR A 247 8.24 13.33 23.39
N GLY A 248 7.38 12.48 23.97
CA GLY A 248 5.96 12.77 24.22
C GLY A 248 5.05 12.58 23.02
N GLY A 249 5.55 12.01 21.91
CA GLY A 249 4.77 11.75 20.71
C GLY A 249 4.06 10.40 20.75
N VAL A 250 3.02 10.26 19.90
CA VAL A 250 2.29 9.02 19.68
C VAL A 250 2.72 8.35 18.38
N PHE A 251 2.56 7.03 18.28
CA PHE A 251 2.82 6.28 17.07
C PHE A 251 1.54 6.12 16.25
N ILE A 252 1.57 6.68 15.02
CA ILE A 252 0.54 6.55 14.00
C ILE A 252 1.03 5.51 12.99
N CYS A 253 0.41 4.32 13.01
CA CYS A 253 0.74 3.24 12.09
C CYS A 253 -0.13 3.34 10.84
N ASP A 254 0.48 3.60 9.68
CA ASP A 254 -0.21 3.57 8.39
C ASP A 254 -0.25 2.14 7.84
N GLU A 255 -1.40 1.47 8.02
CA GLU A 255 -1.70 0.13 7.50
C GLU A 255 -2.51 0.16 6.20
N VAL A 256 -2.54 1.28 5.51
CA VAL A 256 -3.29 1.46 4.26
C VAL A 256 -2.91 0.46 3.18
N GLN A 257 -1.64 0.02 3.11
CA GLN A 257 -1.19 -1.00 2.16
C GLN A 257 -0.88 -2.35 2.81
N THR A 258 -0.53 -2.39 4.06
CA THR A 258 0.01 -3.58 4.76
C THR A 258 -1.03 -4.36 5.54
N GLY A 259 -2.16 -3.73 5.88
CA GLY A 259 -3.22 -4.34 6.67
C GLY A 259 -4.04 -5.41 5.94
N PHE A 260 -4.97 -5.97 6.68
CA PHE A 260 -5.94 -6.98 6.21
C PHE A 260 -5.30 -8.26 5.66
N GLY A 261 -4.26 -8.76 6.33
CA GLY A 261 -3.60 -10.03 5.98
C GLY A 261 -2.57 -9.94 4.86
N ARG A 262 -2.35 -8.75 4.27
CA ARG A 262 -1.46 -8.55 3.11
C ARG A 262 -0.03 -9.04 3.32
N THR A 263 0.51 -8.86 4.52
CA THR A 263 1.90 -9.22 4.86
C THR A 263 2.09 -10.70 5.23
N GLY A 264 1.00 -11.48 5.27
CA GLY A 264 1.01 -12.92 5.55
C GLY A 264 1.17 -13.27 7.02
N GLY A 265 0.49 -14.32 7.49
CA GLY A 265 0.57 -14.84 8.87
C GLY A 265 0.06 -13.91 9.97
N LYS A 266 -0.18 -12.65 9.67
CA LYS A 266 -0.72 -11.63 10.56
C LYS A 266 -1.80 -10.82 9.86
N PHE A 267 -2.75 -10.27 10.63
CA PHE A 267 -3.80 -9.43 10.06
C PHE A 267 -3.28 -8.02 9.75
N TRP A 268 -2.35 -7.50 10.59
CA TRP A 268 -1.71 -6.19 10.43
C TRP A 268 -0.20 -6.33 10.26
N GLY A 269 0.38 -5.50 9.40
CA GLY A 269 1.82 -5.51 9.16
C GLY A 269 2.64 -5.20 10.40
N ILE A 270 2.16 -4.30 11.27
CA ILE A 270 2.88 -3.91 12.49
C ILE A 270 3.02 -5.04 13.52
N GLU A 271 2.16 -6.04 13.46
CA GLU A 271 2.24 -7.20 14.37
C GLU A 271 3.54 -8.01 14.18
N HIS A 272 4.17 -7.95 13.01
CA HIS A 272 5.48 -8.58 12.76
C HIS A 272 6.62 -7.95 13.57
N TYR A 273 6.40 -6.73 14.07
CA TYR A 273 7.41 -5.94 14.80
C TYR A 273 7.15 -5.89 16.30
N GLY A 274 6.05 -6.47 16.79
CA GLY A 274 5.72 -6.55 18.21
C GLY A 274 5.48 -5.18 18.88
N VAL A 275 5.12 -4.15 18.11
CA VAL A 275 4.88 -2.79 18.61
C VAL A 275 3.40 -2.46 18.49
N GLU A 276 2.81 -1.97 19.58
CA GLU A 276 1.42 -1.51 19.59
C GLU A 276 1.34 -0.04 19.18
N PRO A 277 0.54 0.30 18.13
CA PRO A 277 0.30 1.68 17.74
C PRO A 277 -0.68 2.38 18.69
N ASP A 278 -0.58 3.69 18.77
CA ASP A 278 -1.50 4.54 19.51
C ASP A 278 -2.67 5.02 18.63
N ILE A 279 -2.41 5.12 17.34
CA ILE A 279 -3.38 5.39 16.26
C ILE A 279 -3.03 4.52 15.08
N MET A 280 -4.04 4.00 14.35
CA MET A 280 -3.83 3.26 13.10
C MET A 280 -4.72 3.81 12.00
N THR A 281 -4.17 3.93 10.78
CA THR A 281 -4.93 4.33 9.60
C THR A 281 -5.02 3.19 8.60
N MET A 282 -6.13 3.12 7.88
CA MET A 282 -6.40 2.06 6.91
C MET A 282 -7.31 2.54 5.77
N ALA A 283 -7.18 1.90 4.62
CA ALA A 283 -8.03 2.11 3.44
C ALA A 283 -7.85 0.94 2.47
N LYS A 284 -7.89 1.19 1.16
CA LYS A 284 -7.60 0.21 0.07
C LYS A 284 -8.29 -1.14 0.29
N GLY A 285 -7.54 -2.10 0.83
CA GLY A 285 -7.99 -3.48 1.04
C GLY A 285 -9.22 -3.66 1.93
N ILE A 286 -9.59 -2.65 2.72
CA ILE A 286 -10.68 -2.73 3.70
C ILE A 286 -12.04 -3.09 3.07
N ALA A 287 -12.36 -2.58 1.88
CA ALA A 287 -13.70 -2.70 1.27
C ALA A 287 -13.66 -3.25 -0.17
N ASN A 288 -12.62 -3.99 -0.53
CA ASN A 288 -12.44 -4.68 -1.82
C ASN A 288 -12.76 -3.81 -3.05
N GLY A 289 -12.38 -2.52 -3.02
CA GLY A 289 -12.55 -1.59 -4.14
C GLY A 289 -13.56 -0.48 -3.91
N LEU A 290 -14.44 -0.55 -2.91
CA LEU A 290 -15.30 0.57 -2.55
C LEU A 290 -14.50 1.63 -1.76
N PRO A 291 -14.80 2.94 -1.99
CA PRO A 291 -14.08 4.02 -1.30
C PRO A 291 -14.42 4.03 0.19
N LEU A 292 -13.44 3.67 1.01
CA LEU A 292 -13.51 3.68 2.47
C LEU A 292 -12.11 3.87 3.04
N GLY A 293 -12.00 4.70 4.06
CA GLY A 293 -10.85 4.84 4.93
C GLY A 293 -11.29 4.82 6.39
N ALA A 294 -10.38 4.49 7.29
CA ALA A 294 -10.64 4.51 8.71
C ALA A 294 -9.39 4.97 9.48
N CYS A 295 -9.61 5.73 10.54
CA CYS A 295 -8.64 6.02 11.57
C CYS A 295 -9.20 5.45 12.88
N ILE A 296 -8.44 4.60 13.55
CA ILE A 296 -8.79 4.05 14.86
C ILE A 296 -7.73 4.47 15.88
N ALA A 297 -8.18 4.89 17.06
CA ALA A 297 -7.32 5.38 18.13
C ALA A 297 -7.68 4.77 19.48
N THR A 298 -6.77 4.89 20.44
CA THR A 298 -7.09 4.56 21.83
C THR A 298 -8.17 5.50 22.37
N PRO A 299 -8.97 5.09 23.38
CA PRO A 299 -10.03 5.94 23.94
C PRO A 299 -9.53 7.31 24.43
N GLU A 300 -8.34 7.35 25.01
CA GLU A 300 -7.75 8.58 25.54
C GLU A 300 -7.41 9.57 24.42
N ILE A 301 -6.88 9.07 23.30
CA ILE A 301 -6.54 9.91 22.14
C ILE A 301 -7.83 10.36 21.44
N ALA A 302 -8.76 9.48 21.20
CA ALA A 302 -10.05 9.81 20.60
C ALA A 302 -10.80 10.88 21.41
N ALA A 303 -10.77 10.79 22.75
CA ALA A 303 -11.37 11.76 23.66
C ALA A 303 -10.70 13.15 23.63
N SER A 304 -9.56 13.32 22.99
CA SER A 304 -8.88 14.62 22.86
C SER A 304 -9.58 15.55 21.84
N LEU A 305 -10.35 15.01 20.90
CA LEU A 305 -11.14 15.80 19.96
C LEU A 305 -12.43 16.27 20.64
N LYS A 306 -12.44 17.55 21.06
CA LYS A 306 -13.59 18.18 21.75
C LYS A 306 -14.52 18.93 20.80
N ALA A 307 -14.03 19.29 19.62
CA ALA A 307 -14.80 19.97 18.59
C ALA A 307 -15.77 19.02 17.88
N LEU A 308 -16.81 19.58 17.26
CA LEU A 308 -17.71 18.80 16.42
C LEU A 308 -16.97 18.33 15.17
N THR A 309 -17.18 17.07 14.80
CA THR A 309 -16.65 16.50 13.57
C THR A 309 -17.72 15.65 12.88
N ILE A 310 -17.76 15.73 11.56
CA ILE A 310 -18.62 14.90 10.69
C ILE A 310 -17.86 14.51 9.44
N SER A 311 -18.29 13.43 8.80
CA SER A 311 -17.97 13.14 7.40
C SER A 311 -19.26 12.91 6.64
N THR A 312 -19.46 13.63 5.53
CA THR A 312 -20.66 13.45 4.72
C THR A 312 -20.72 12.02 4.14
N PHE A 313 -19.61 11.50 3.64
CA PHE A 313 -19.54 10.20 2.98
C PHE A 313 -18.76 9.14 3.76
N GLY A 314 -17.97 9.52 4.75
CA GLY A 314 -17.26 8.58 5.61
C GLY A 314 -18.24 7.68 6.36
N GLY A 315 -17.95 6.40 6.44
CA GLY A 315 -18.88 5.43 7.01
C GLY A 315 -20.14 5.24 6.17
N ASN A 316 -20.08 5.45 4.83
CA ASN A 316 -21.21 5.14 3.96
C ASN A 316 -21.68 3.71 4.19
N PRO A 317 -23.02 3.47 4.44
CA PRO A 317 -23.51 2.13 4.79
C PRO A 317 -23.20 1.06 3.74
N VAL A 318 -23.15 1.41 2.45
CA VAL A 318 -22.84 0.46 1.36
C VAL A 318 -21.35 0.08 1.40
N ALA A 319 -20.47 1.06 1.59
CA ALA A 319 -19.04 0.81 1.72
C ALA A 319 -18.70 0.01 3.00
N CYS A 320 -19.40 0.30 4.11
CA CYS A 320 -19.24 -0.47 5.35
C CYS A 320 -19.76 -1.91 5.22
N ALA A 321 -20.86 -2.14 4.52
CA ALA A 321 -21.35 -3.50 4.23
C ALA A 321 -20.34 -4.29 3.39
N ALA A 322 -19.72 -3.64 2.39
CA ALA A 322 -18.64 -4.26 1.61
C ALA A 322 -17.43 -4.60 2.49
N ALA A 323 -17.03 -3.68 3.40
CA ALA A 323 -15.91 -3.87 4.30
C ALA A 323 -16.17 -5.02 5.29
N ASN A 324 -17.36 -5.07 5.89
CA ASN A 324 -17.75 -6.16 6.77
C ASN A 324 -17.65 -7.51 6.05
N ALA A 325 -18.20 -7.63 4.84
CA ALA A 325 -18.12 -8.86 4.04
C ALA A 325 -16.66 -9.19 3.62
N THR A 326 -15.84 -8.18 3.31
CA THR A 326 -14.43 -8.39 2.95
C THR A 326 -13.64 -8.93 4.13
N ILE A 327 -13.81 -8.36 5.32
CA ILE A 327 -13.15 -8.82 6.55
C ILE A 327 -13.60 -10.23 6.91
N ASP A 328 -14.91 -10.52 6.83
CA ASP A 328 -15.43 -11.87 7.10
C ASP A 328 -14.80 -12.92 6.18
N ILE A 329 -14.66 -12.62 4.89
CA ILE A 329 -14.01 -13.52 3.93
C ILE A 329 -12.52 -13.75 4.30
N ILE A 330 -11.81 -12.67 4.67
CA ILE A 330 -10.38 -12.77 5.05
C ILE A 330 -10.22 -13.68 6.28
N GLU A 331 -11.11 -13.56 7.28
CA GLU A 331 -11.09 -14.39 8.49
C GLU A 331 -11.56 -15.82 8.19
N GLU A 332 -12.71 -16.00 7.52
CA GLU A 332 -13.31 -17.33 7.25
C GLU A 332 -12.46 -18.21 6.34
N GLU A 333 -11.73 -17.63 5.41
CA GLU A 333 -10.90 -18.34 4.42
C GLU A 333 -9.42 -18.37 4.80
N ASP A 334 -9.04 -17.92 6.00
CA ASP A 334 -7.65 -17.83 6.50
C ASP A 334 -6.70 -17.18 5.49
N LEU A 335 -7.13 -16.04 4.89
CA LEU A 335 -6.41 -15.43 3.78
C LEU A 335 -5.05 -14.81 4.20
N SER A 336 -4.86 -14.50 5.47
CA SER A 336 -3.54 -14.10 5.99
C SER A 336 -2.53 -15.24 5.87
N ASP A 337 -2.92 -16.46 6.19
CA ASP A 337 -2.08 -17.65 6.06
C ASP A 337 -1.88 -18.04 4.58
N ASN A 338 -2.90 -17.84 3.74
CA ASN A 338 -2.73 -18.01 2.30
C ASN A 338 -1.71 -16.99 1.74
N ALA A 339 -1.78 -15.74 2.18
CA ALA A 339 -0.82 -14.70 1.78
C ALA A 339 0.62 -15.04 2.19
N GLU A 340 0.82 -15.67 3.34
CA GLU A 340 2.13 -16.17 3.75
C GLU A 340 2.62 -17.31 2.86
N ARG A 341 1.77 -18.33 2.63
CA ARG A 341 2.14 -19.50 1.80
C ARG A 341 2.44 -19.10 0.36
N MET A 342 1.57 -18.33 -0.27
CA MET A 342 1.75 -17.88 -1.65
C MET A 342 2.87 -16.83 -1.78
N GLY A 343 3.03 -15.99 -0.77
CA GLY A 343 4.12 -15.04 -0.67
C GLY A 343 5.50 -15.70 -0.61
N ARG A 344 5.64 -16.84 0.08
CA ARG A 344 6.88 -17.63 0.09
C ARG A 344 7.21 -18.15 -1.32
N ILE A 345 6.22 -18.67 -2.05
CA ILE A 345 6.43 -19.16 -3.43
C ILE A 345 6.88 -18.00 -4.34
N LEU A 346 6.25 -16.82 -4.22
CA LEU A 346 6.68 -15.64 -4.97
C LEU A 346 8.11 -15.23 -4.61
N ARG A 347 8.44 -15.21 -3.32
CA ARG A 347 9.79 -14.86 -2.82
C ARG A 347 10.83 -15.82 -3.37
N ASP A 348 10.59 -17.13 -3.26
CA ASP A 348 11.53 -18.16 -3.75
C ASP A 348 11.74 -18.04 -5.26
N GLY A 349 10.65 -17.78 -6.01
CA GLY A 349 10.71 -17.52 -7.45
C GLY A 349 11.50 -16.25 -7.79
N PHE A 350 11.38 -15.19 -7.00
CA PHE A 350 12.14 -13.95 -7.21
C PHE A 350 13.62 -14.10 -6.86
N GLU A 351 13.94 -14.88 -5.83
CA GLU A 351 15.33 -15.22 -5.52
C GLU A 351 15.96 -16.11 -6.60
N GLU A 352 15.18 -17.00 -7.24
CA GLU A 352 15.63 -17.74 -8.42
C GLU A 352 15.89 -16.80 -9.59
N LEU A 353 14.98 -15.85 -9.85
CA LEU A 353 15.20 -14.83 -10.88
C LEU A 353 16.47 -14.00 -10.63
N LYS A 354 16.73 -13.63 -9.37
CA LYS A 354 17.96 -12.93 -9.00
C LYS A 354 19.21 -13.76 -9.30
N ARG A 355 19.18 -15.06 -9.02
CA ARG A 355 20.30 -15.96 -9.40
C ARG A 355 20.47 -16.09 -10.90
N ARG A 356 19.36 -16.05 -11.68
CA ARG A 356 19.37 -16.15 -13.14
C ARG A 356 19.81 -14.85 -13.82
N PHE A 357 19.46 -13.70 -13.26
CA PHE A 357 19.75 -12.36 -13.79
C PHE A 357 20.53 -11.50 -12.78
N PRO A 358 21.70 -11.98 -12.31
CA PRO A 358 22.43 -11.36 -11.21
C PRO A 358 22.95 -9.95 -11.50
N ARG A 359 23.09 -9.59 -12.79
CA ARG A 359 23.51 -8.23 -13.17
C ARG A 359 22.40 -7.21 -12.90
N ASN A 360 21.17 -7.54 -13.27
CA ASN A 360 20.11 -6.56 -13.34
C ASN A 360 19.16 -6.58 -12.11
N ILE A 361 19.17 -7.65 -11.31
CA ILE A 361 18.36 -7.73 -10.10
C ILE A 361 19.26 -7.47 -8.88
N GLY A 362 19.11 -6.27 -8.31
CA GLY A 362 19.88 -5.85 -7.14
C GLY A 362 19.30 -6.37 -5.84
N ASP A 363 17.98 -6.24 -5.67
CA ASP A 363 17.31 -6.60 -4.41
C ASP A 363 15.96 -7.28 -4.64
N VAL A 364 15.64 -8.21 -3.73
CA VAL A 364 14.33 -8.86 -3.62
C VAL A 364 13.83 -8.67 -2.20
N ARG A 365 12.66 -8.05 -2.00
CA ARG A 365 12.13 -7.72 -0.68
C ARG A 365 10.61 -7.76 -0.60
N GLY A 366 10.08 -7.66 0.62
CA GLY A 366 8.64 -7.64 0.90
C GLY A 366 8.25 -8.68 1.96
N MET A 367 6.95 -8.78 2.24
CA MET A 367 6.36 -9.77 3.16
C MET A 367 5.03 -10.24 2.57
N GLY A 368 4.69 -11.51 2.78
CA GLY A 368 3.45 -12.10 2.27
C GLY A 368 3.24 -11.83 0.77
N LEU A 369 2.06 -11.37 0.41
CA LEU A 369 1.70 -10.97 -0.96
C LEU A 369 2.00 -9.49 -1.27
N MET A 370 3.07 -8.96 -0.71
CA MET A 370 3.63 -7.64 -0.98
C MET A 370 5.11 -7.80 -1.31
N GLN A 371 5.43 -8.20 -2.56
CA GLN A 371 6.76 -8.59 -3.01
C GLN A 371 7.31 -7.64 -4.09
N ALA A 372 8.60 -7.36 -4.05
CA ALA A 372 9.25 -6.47 -5.00
C ALA A 372 10.61 -6.98 -5.49
N ILE A 373 10.93 -6.60 -6.73
CA ILE A 373 12.25 -6.75 -7.34
C ILE A 373 12.77 -5.36 -7.69
N GLU A 374 13.99 -5.04 -7.25
CA GLU A 374 14.64 -3.80 -7.62
C GLU A 374 15.68 -4.01 -8.72
N LEU A 375 15.56 -3.24 -9.80
CA LEU A 375 16.43 -3.37 -10.98
C LEU A 375 17.53 -2.31 -10.97
N VAL A 376 18.74 -2.78 -11.31
CA VAL A 376 19.96 -1.97 -11.34
C VAL A 376 20.72 -2.22 -12.65
N GLU A 377 21.72 -1.38 -12.93
CA GLU A 377 22.54 -1.50 -14.15
C GLU A 377 23.42 -2.75 -14.11
N ASP A 378 24.20 -2.95 -13.04
CA ASP A 378 25.06 -4.12 -12.91
C ASP A 378 25.46 -4.38 -11.44
N GLU A 379 24.67 -5.19 -10.72
CA GLU A 379 24.96 -5.56 -9.32
C GLU A 379 26.27 -6.34 -9.19
N THR A 380 26.63 -7.16 -10.21
CA THR A 380 27.85 -7.97 -10.18
C THR A 380 29.13 -7.11 -10.25
N ALA A 381 29.05 -5.95 -10.87
CA ALA A 381 30.13 -4.95 -10.90
C ALA A 381 29.99 -3.90 -9.76
N GLY A 382 29.05 -4.07 -8.86
CA GLY A 382 28.76 -3.10 -7.79
C GLY A 382 28.09 -1.81 -8.29
N ASN A 383 27.64 -1.77 -9.56
CA ASN A 383 26.93 -0.63 -10.13
C ASN A 383 25.43 -0.71 -9.81
N ARG A 384 25.03 -0.14 -8.68
CA ARG A 384 23.65 -0.10 -8.19
C ARG A 384 22.84 1.07 -8.77
N THR A 385 23.29 1.69 -9.87
CA THR A 385 22.49 2.73 -10.54
C THR A 385 21.12 2.17 -10.91
N PRO A 386 20.00 2.87 -10.57
CA PRO A 386 18.65 2.42 -10.89
C PRO A 386 18.44 2.21 -12.38
N ASN A 387 17.97 1.05 -12.80
CA ASN A 387 17.70 0.74 -14.21
C ASN A 387 16.23 0.89 -14.56
N LYS A 388 15.77 2.14 -14.68
CA LYS A 388 14.40 2.48 -15.07
C LYS A 388 14.03 1.96 -16.47
N VAL A 389 14.98 1.96 -17.39
CA VAL A 389 14.76 1.50 -18.78
C VAL A 389 14.42 0.01 -18.80
N MET A 390 15.23 -0.80 -18.12
CA MET A 390 14.97 -2.24 -17.99
C MET A 390 13.64 -2.49 -17.28
N THR A 391 13.36 -1.76 -16.22
CA THR A 391 12.09 -1.88 -15.47
C THR A 391 10.89 -1.63 -16.38
N ASN A 392 10.92 -0.59 -17.21
CA ASN A 392 9.84 -0.31 -18.14
C ASN A 392 9.72 -1.40 -19.23
N ARG A 393 10.83 -1.93 -19.73
CA ARG A 393 10.79 -3.04 -20.70
C ARG A 393 10.16 -4.29 -20.09
N VAL A 394 10.58 -4.71 -18.90
CA VAL A 394 9.99 -5.85 -18.20
C VAL A 394 8.50 -5.62 -17.96
N PHE A 395 8.12 -4.42 -17.55
CA PHE A 395 6.73 -4.03 -17.28
C PHE A 395 5.84 -4.13 -18.53
N GLU A 396 6.32 -3.69 -19.71
CA GLU A 396 5.60 -3.86 -20.98
C GLU A 396 5.54 -5.33 -21.42
N GLU A 397 6.61 -6.09 -21.22
CA GLU A 397 6.66 -7.50 -21.57
C GLU A 397 5.70 -8.36 -20.71
N THR A 398 5.50 -8.02 -19.41
CA THR A 398 4.49 -8.71 -18.60
C THR A 398 3.07 -8.45 -19.12
N ARG A 399 2.74 -7.21 -19.48
CA ARG A 399 1.45 -6.86 -20.08
C ARG A 399 1.19 -7.65 -21.37
N LYS A 400 2.17 -7.68 -22.27
CA LYS A 400 2.05 -8.42 -23.56
C LYS A 400 1.80 -9.92 -23.36
N ARG A 401 2.21 -10.48 -22.21
CA ARG A 401 2.01 -11.89 -21.84
C ARG A 401 0.78 -12.12 -20.97
N GLY A 402 -0.01 -11.07 -20.72
CA GLY A 402 -1.25 -11.17 -19.97
C GLY A 402 -1.09 -11.14 -18.45
N LEU A 403 -0.05 -10.43 -17.94
CA LEU A 403 0.13 -10.20 -16.50
C LEU A 403 0.22 -8.71 -16.20
N LEU A 404 -0.60 -8.22 -15.27
CA LEU A 404 -0.55 -6.85 -14.77
C LEU A 404 0.12 -6.79 -13.41
N VAL A 405 1.07 -5.87 -13.26
CA VAL A 405 1.89 -5.68 -12.06
C VAL A 405 2.07 -4.19 -11.79
N GLY A 406 2.69 -3.82 -10.67
CA GLY A 406 3.00 -2.43 -10.33
C GLY A 406 4.47 -2.07 -10.55
N LYS A 407 4.74 -0.79 -10.60
CA LYS A 407 6.10 -0.23 -10.51
C LYS A 407 6.14 0.97 -9.59
N SER A 408 7.28 1.20 -8.93
CA SER A 408 7.45 2.28 -7.96
C SER A 408 8.93 2.52 -7.62
N GLY A 409 9.17 3.08 -6.42
CA GLY A 409 10.48 3.56 -6.02
C GLY A 409 10.73 4.98 -6.53
N LEU A 410 11.58 5.73 -5.84
CA LEU A 410 11.92 7.11 -6.19
C LEU A 410 12.37 7.24 -7.65
N GLU A 411 13.14 6.26 -8.11
CA GLU A 411 13.72 6.25 -9.48
C GLU A 411 12.85 5.46 -10.48
N GLY A 412 11.71 4.87 -10.04
CA GLY A 412 10.85 4.07 -10.90
C GLY A 412 11.47 2.74 -11.36
N ASN A 413 12.39 2.19 -10.59
CA ASN A 413 13.14 0.98 -10.90
C ASN A 413 12.74 -0.24 -10.05
N VAL A 414 11.62 -0.15 -9.34
CA VAL A 414 11.09 -1.24 -8.51
C VAL A 414 9.83 -1.83 -9.14
N PHE A 415 9.88 -3.10 -9.43
CA PHE A 415 8.80 -3.92 -9.92
C PHE A 415 8.03 -4.50 -8.73
N ARG A 416 6.72 -4.27 -8.64
CA ARG A 416 5.88 -4.66 -7.50
C ARG A 416 4.84 -5.70 -7.89
N VAL A 417 4.69 -6.70 -7.04
CA VAL A 417 3.71 -7.79 -7.20
C VAL A 417 2.88 -7.89 -5.93
N ALA A 418 1.58 -7.76 -6.07
CA ALA A 418 0.63 -7.79 -4.97
C ALA A 418 -0.77 -8.24 -5.44
N PRO A 419 -0.98 -9.54 -5.71
CA PRO A 419 -2.28 -10.08 -6.10
C PRO A 419 -3.31 -10.02 -4.98
N ALA A 420 -4.57 -10.35 -5.25
CA ALA A 420 -5.56 -10.55 -4.20
C ALA A 420 -5.13 -11.69 -3.24
N LEU A 421 -5.61 -11.65 -2.00
CA LEU A 421 -5.18 -12.55 -0.93
C LEU A 421 -5.58 -14.01 -1.16
N ASN A 422 -6.68 -14.22 -1.89
CA ASN A 422 -7.18 -15.54 -2.27
C ASN A 422 -6.56 -16.10 -3.56
N VAL A 423 -5.39 -15.57 -3.97
CA VAL A 423 -4.64 -16.11 -5.12
C VAL A 423 -4.25 -17.58 -4.88
N GLY A 424 -4.39 -18.39 -5.93
CA GLY A 424 -4.03 -19.80 -5.89
C GLY A 424 -2.58 -20.07 -6.32
N ARG A 425 -2.05 -21.25 -5.97
CA ARG A 425 -0.71 -21.69 -6.39
C ARG A 425 -0.52 -21.65 -7.91
N SER A 426 -1.51 -22.09 -8.68
CA SER A 426 -1.46 -22.10 -10.15
C SER A 426 -1.32 -20.69 -10.74
N ASP A 427 -2.02 -19.70 -10.17
CA ASP A 427 -1.90 -18.31 -10.60
C ASP A 427 -0.52 -17.73 -10.30
N VAL A 428 0.04 -18.09 -9.11
CA VAL A 428 1.40 -17.68 -8.73
C VAL A 428 2.45 -18.30 -9.65
N GLU A 429 2.34 -19.58 -9.95
CA GLU A 429 3.25 -20.29 -10.87
C GLU A 429 3.16 -19.73 -12.31
N GLU A 430 1.95 -19.43 -12.80
CA GLU A 430 1.74 -18.74 -14.08
C GLU A 430 2.41 -17.36 -14.08
N ALA A 431 2.18 -16.56 -13.05
CA ALA A 431 2.77 -15.23 -12.93
C ALA A 431 4.31 -15.29 -12.93
N LEU A 432 4.90 -16.21 -12.16
CA LEU A 432 6.37 -16.40 -12.13
C LEU A 432 6.94 -16.81 -13.48
N ALA A 433 6.24 -17.68 -14.23
CA ALA A 433 6.64 -18.05 -15.59
C ALA A 433 6.62 -16.83 -16.52
N ILE A 434 5.54 -16.05 -16.51
CA ILE A 434 5.40 -14.83 -17.29
C ILE A 434 6.48 -13.81 -16.92
N ILE A 435 6.74 -13.59 -15.64
CA ILE A 435 7.77 -12.65 -15.18
C ILE A 435 9.14 -13.07 -15.70
N ARG A 436 9.51 -14.36 -15.54
CA ARG A 436 10.79 -14.90 -16.05
C ARG A 436 10.96 -14.63 -17.54
N GLU A 437 9.98 -15.01 -18.36
CA GLU A 437 10.02 -14.78 -19.81
C GLU A 437 10.09 -13.29 -20.17
N SER A 438 9.45 -12.44 -19.36
CA SER A 438 9.49 -10.98 -19.54
C SER A 438 10.88 -10.41 -19.26
N PHE A 439 11.60 -10.92 -18.26
CA PHE A 439 12.99 -10.55 -18.00
C PHE A 439 13.91 -11.00 -19.15
N GLU A 440 13.73 -12.23 -19.65
CA GLU A 440 14.49 -12.74 -20.82
C GLU A 440 14.25 -11.88 -22.05
N ALA A 441 12.99 -11.59 -22.39
CA ALA A 441 12.61 -10.77 -23.53
C ALA A 441 13.10 -9.31 -23.41
N ALA A 442 13.17 -8.77 -22.20
CA ALA A 442 13.73 -7.45 -21.94
C ALA A 442 15.27 -7.41 -22.07
N GLY A 443 15.93 -8.57 -22.19
CA GLY A 443 17.39 -8.69 -22.32
C GLY A 443 18.14 -8.64 -20.99
N ALA A 444 17.51 -9.05 -19.89
CA ALA A 444 18.14 -9.15 -18.57
C ALA A 444 19.25 -10.22 -18.55
N ARG A 445 20.26 -10.02 -17.72
CA ARG A 445 21.49 -10.86 -17.65
C ARG A 445 21.87 -11.14 -16.20
#